data_2d775d7ad5953b66099324564bd00cee
#
_entry.id   2d775d7ad5953b66099324564bd00cee
#
_cell.length_a   1.000
_cell.length_b   1.000
_cell.length_c   1.000
_cell.angle_alpha   90.00
_cell.angle_beta   90.00
_cell.angle_gamma   90.00
#
_symmetry.space_group_name_H-M   'P 1'
#
loop_
_entity.id
_entity.type
_entity.pdbx_description
1 polymer ?
#
loop_
_entity_poly.entity_id
_entity_poly.type
_entity_poly.pdbx_seq_one_letter_code
_entity_poly.pdbx_strand_id
1 'polypeptide(L)'
;MRNGKRLTCDWEDFASPDFGRCDRTGIPEVILADRTTMEQCFAIARAFLERTGRAILSRVEPELEARLREEFAGTAELDWRPGCRGAVLRAAGAGTRPRAGTEDRPGGRVGILTAGTSDIPAAAEAAMIASEMGCEVFTANDIGAAGLHRLAEPLREMLEEHDVDVLVVAAGMDGALPSVVAGLSTVPVIGLPTAVGYGHGGGGEAALAAMLQSAS
;
A
#
# COMPACT_ATOMS: atom_id res chain seq x y z
N MET A 1 37.52 27.62 11.34
CA MET A 1 37.08 26.29 10.89
C MET A 1 36.02 25.81 11.88
N ARG A 2 34.72 25.95 11.54
CA ARG A 2 33.64 25.45 12.39
C ARG A 2 33.33 24.04 11.92
N ASN A 3 33.64 23.03 12.73
CA ASN A 3 33.23 21.66 12.57
C ASN A 3 31.70 21.61 12.50
N GLY A 4 31.15 21.34 11.34
CA GLY A 4 29.72 21.00 11.17
C GLY A 4 29.45 19.67 11.88
N LYS A 5 29.01 19.72 13.12
CA LYS A 5 28.30 18.61 13.74
C LYS A 5 27.06 18.36 12.85
N ARG A 6 26.99 17.25 12.10
CA ARG A 6 25.72 16.70 11.66
C ARG A 6 24.88 16.52 12.93
N LEU A 7 23.80 17.26 13.04
CA LEU A 7 22.75 16.98 14.02
C LEU A 7 22.18 15.61 13.62
N THR A 8 22.67 14.56 14.25
CA THR A 8 22.01 13.25 14.16
C THR A 8 20.71 13.39 14.91
N CYS A 9 19.60 13.50 14.18
CA CYS A 9 18.26 13.43 14.74
C CYS A 9 18.08 11.98 15.23
N ASP A 10 18.06 11.80 16.56
CA ASP A 10 17.80 10.49 17.13
C ASP A 10 16.28 10.27 17.11
N TRP A 11 15.81 9.15 16.56
CA TRP A 11 14.38 8.87 16.46
C TRP A 11 13.71 8.78 17.85
N GLU A 12 14.42 8.42 18.90
CA GLU A 12 13.92 8.31 20.27
C GLU A 12 13.42 9.64 20.82
N ASP A 13 13.90 10.77 20.28
CA ASP A 13 13.49 12.11 20.73
C ASP A 13 12.08 12.51 20.23
N PHE A 14 11.57 11.89 19.14
CA PHE A 14 10.33 12.34 18.49
C PHE A 14 9.39 11.22 18.04
N ALA A 15 9.80 9.95 18.07
CA ALA A 15 9.00 8.83 17.60
C ALA A 15 9.06 7.64 18.56
N SER A 16 8.05 6.79 18.48
CA SER A 16 8.03 5.50 19.18
C SER A 16 7.60 4.41 18.18
N PRO A 17 8.51 4.00 17.27
CA PRO A 17 8.18 3.03 16.23
C PRO A 17 7.85 1.66 16.84
N ASP A 18 6.81 1.01 16.33
CA ASP A 18 6.37 -0.30 16.79
C ASP A 18 7.06 -1.42 15.99
N PHE A 19 8.31 -1.71 16.32
CA PHE A 19 9.11 -2.73 15.64
C PHE A 19 8.52 -4.15 15.73
N GLY A 20 7.71 -4.42 16.76
CA GLY A 20 7.04 -5.72 16.96
C GLY A 20 5.63 -5.80 16.36
N ARG A 21 5.18 -4.77 15.64
CA ARG A 21 3.82 -4.74 15.10
C ARG A 21 3.54 -5.90 14.15
N CYS A 22 4.44 -6.16 13.23
CA CYS A 22 4.29 -7.24 12.26
C CYS A 22 4.15 -8.62 12.94
N ASP A 23 4.98 -8.91 13.94
CA ASP A 23 4.92 -10.20 14.66
C ASP A 23 3.61 -10.34 15.46
N ARG A 24 3.08 -9.23 15.98
CA ARG A 24 1.88 -9.21 16.82
C ARG A 24 0.58 -9.19 16.02
N THR A 25 0.54 -8.48 14.89
CA THR A 25 -0.69 -8.23 14.14
C THR A 25 -0.68 -8.80 12.72
N GLY A 26 0.47 -9.24 12.23
CA GLY A 26 0.67 -9.60 10.81
C GLY A 26 0.80 -8.40 9.87
N ILE A 27 0.65 -7.17 10.38
CA ILE A 27 0.66 -5.93 9.57
C ILE A 27 1.93 -5.14 9.85
N PRO A 28 2.78 -4.86 8.86
CA PRO A 28 3.98 -4.05 9.06
C PRO A 28 3.64 -2.59 9.39
N GLU A 29 4.51 -1.92 10.14
CA GLU A 29 4.40 -0.48 10.30
C GLU A 29 4.88 0.26 9.05
N VAL A 30 4.20 1.37 8.72
CA VAL A 30 4.46 2.17 7.53
C VAL A 30 4.73 3.61 7.93
N ILE A 31 5.81 4.17 7.42
CA ILE A 31 6.17 5.58 7.60
C ILE A 31 5.37 6.41 6.59
N LEU A 32 4.51 7.31 7.07
CA LEU A 32 3.77 8.24 6.21
C LEU A 32 4.65 9.45 5.90
N ALA A 33 5.30 9.45 4.74
CA ALA A 33 6.33 10.42 4.40
C ALA A 33 5.78 11.84 4.18
N ASP A 34 4.52 11.99 3.76
CA ASP A 34 3.86 13.28 3.59
C ASP A 34 3.53 14.01 4.91
N ARG A 35 3.66 13.31 6.05
CA ARG A 35 3.39 13.81 7.40
C ARG A 35 4.63 13.88 8.28
N THR A 36 5.80 13.60 7.71
CA THR A 36 7.05 13.41 8.44
C THR A 36 8.15 14.20 7.71
N THR A 37 9.06 14.85 8.44
CA THR A 37 10.17 15.53 7.77
C THR A 37 11.14 14.53 7.15
N MET A 38 11.96 14.96 6.20
CA MET A 38 12.94 14.10 5.53
C MET A 38 13.93 13.48 6.52
N GLU A 39 14.43 14.29 7.48
CA GLU A 39 15.35 13.83 8.52
C GLU A 39 14.69 12.78 9.44
N GLN A 40 13.43 13.00 9.79
CA GLN A 40 12.66 12.05 10.58
C GLN A 40 12.40 10.74 9.79
N CYS A 41 12.08 10.84 8.49
CA CYS A 41 11.96 9.65 7.64
C CYS A 41 13.24 8.84 7.63
N PHE A 42 14.41 9.47 7.49
CA PHE A 42 15.71 8.79 7.53
C PHE A 42 15.98 8.13 8.87
N ALA A 43 15.75 8.84 9.97
CA ALA A 43 16.01 8.32 11.31
C ALA A 43 15.12 7.10 11.62
N ILE A 44 13.82 7.18 11.34
CA ILE A 44 12.88 6.07 11.54
C ILE A 44 13.21 4.90 10.60
N ALA A 45 13.48 5.17 9.31
CA ALA A 45 13.81 4.12 8.34
C ALA A 45 15.09 3.36 8.74
N ARG A 46 16.12 4.09 9.23
CA ARG A 46 17.35 3.49 9.74
C ARG A 46 17.07 2.59 10.94
N ALA A 47 16.26 3.04 11.90
CA ALA A 47 15.89 2.26 13.07
C ALA A 47 15.14 0.97 12.67
N PHE A 48 14.23 1.04 11.68
CA PHE A 48 13.56 -0.15 11.16
C PHE A 48 14.52 -1.10 10.44
N LEU A 49 15.43 -0.59 9.62
CA LEU A 49 16.44 -1.42 8.94
C LEU A 49 17.33 -2.17 9.95
N GLU A 50 17.79 -1.49 10.99
CA GLU A 50 18.63 -2.08 12.03
C GLU A 50 17.90 -3.15 12.86
N ARG A 51 16.62 -2.93 13.18
CA ARG A 51 15.85 -3.79 14.07
C ARG A 51 15.07 -4.91 13.36
N THR A 52 14.55 -4.62 12.17
CA THR A 52 13.66 -5.54 11.44
C THR A 52 14.20 -5.95 10.07
N GLY A 53 15.27 -5.31 9.59
CA GLY A 53 15.83 -5.52 8.26
C GLY A 53 15.02 -4.87 7.14
N ARG A 54 13.91 -4.18 7.45
CA ARG A 54 13.01 -3.60 6.44
C ARG A 54 12.35 -2.31 6.95
N ALA A 55 12.26 -1.30 6.08
CA ALA A 55 11.46 -0.10 6.32
C ALA A 55 10.52 0.14 5.13
N ILE A 56 9.26 0.45 5.40
CA ILE A 56 8.22 0.72 4.40
C ILE A 56 7.81 2.18 4.53
N LEU A 57 7.86 2.91 3.42
CA LEU A 57 7.43 4.30 3.36
C LEU A 57 6.31 4.44 2.33
N SER A 58 5.30 5.20 2.65
CA SER A 58 4.19 5.55 1.77
C SER A 58 4.17 7.05 1.51
N ARG A 59 3.60 7.49 0.39
CA ARG A 59 3.45 8.89 -0.03
C ARG A 59 4.78 9.62 -0.15
N VAL A 60 5.79 8.91 -0.63
CA VAL A 60 7.14 9.43 -0.84
C VAL A 60 7.13 10.33 -2.08
N GLU A 61 7.58 11.56 -1.92
CA GLU A 61 7.79 12.47 -3.05
C GLU A 61 9.12 12.15 -3.78
N PRO A 62 9.24 12.47 -5.08
CA PRO A 62 10.43 12.14 -5.87
C PRO A 62 11.74 12.70 -5.30
N GLU A 63 11.68 13.86 -4.63
CA GLU A 63 12.85 14.43 -3.97
C GLU A 63 13.32 13.56 -2.79
N LEU A 64 12.38 13.09 -1.97
CA LEU A 64 12.69 12.18 -0.87
C LEU A 64 13.18 10.83 -1.39
N GLU A 65 12.61 10.31 -2.48
CA GLU A 65 13.08 9.07 -3.11
C GLU A 65 14.56 9.16 -3.51
N ALA A 66 14.95 10.24 -4.20
CA ALA A 66 16.34 10.47 -4.59
C ALA A 66 17.27 10.51 -3.38
N ARG A 67 16.84 11.19 -2.30
CA ARG A 67 17.61 11.28 -1.06
C ARG A 67 17.68 9.96 -0.30
N LEU A 68 16.63 9.12 -0.32
CA LEU A 68 16.67 7.78 0.25
C LEU A 68 17.69 6.90 -0.48
N ARG A 69 17.80 6.99 -1.81
CA ARG A 69 18.83 6.27 -2.57
C ARG A 69 20.24 6.68 -2.17
N GLU A 70 20.47 7.97 -1.98
CA GLU A 70 21.78 8.49 -1.56
C GLU A 70 22.11 8.08 -0.11
N GLU A 71 21.18 8.25 0.81
CA GLU A 71 21.37 8.03 2.24
C GLU A 71 21.62 6.54 2.58
N PHE A 72 20.91 5.64 1.89
CA PHE A 72 21.00 4.20 2.15
C PHE A 72 21.87 3.46 1.12
N ALA A 73 22.62 4.18 0.26
CA ALA A 73 23.51 3.58 -0.71
C ALA A 73 24.51 2.60 -0.05
N GLY A 74 24.54 1.36 -0.51
CA GLY A 74 25.43 0.31 0.02
C GLY A 74 25.02 -0.30 1.36
N THR A 75 23.99 0.22 2.02
CA THR A 75 23.47 -0.32 3.29
C THR A 75 22.11 -0.99 3.15
N ALA A 76 21.30 -0.53 2.22
CA ALA A 76 20.00 -1.10 1.90
C ALA A 76 19.71 -1.06 0.40
N GLU A 77 18.88 -1.98 -0.06
CA GLU A 77 18.26 -1.98 -1.38
C GLU A 77 16.94 -1.21 -1.31
N LEU A 78 16.72 -0.29 -2.25
CA LEU A 78 15.50 0.48 -2.38
C LEU A 78 14.64 -0.08 -3.52
N ASP A 79 13.50 -0.65 -3.18
CA ASP A 79 12.40 -0.98 -4.08
C ASP A 79 11.45 0.22 -4.17
N TRP A 80 11.58 1.00 -5.25
CA TRP A 80 10.75 2.15 -5.53
C TRP A 80 9.54 1.79 -6.37
N ARG A 81 8.34 2.16 -5.92
CA ARG A 81 7.06 1.89 -6.58
C ARG A 81 6.36 3.20 -6.98
N PRO A 82 6.69 3.76 -8.15
CA PRO A 82 6.21 5.09 -8.55
C PRO A 82 4.69 5.17 -8.65
N GLY A 83 4.01 4.08 -8.98
CA GLY A 83 2.56 4.03 -9.11
C GLY A 83 1.80 4.39 -7.83
N CYS A 84 2.35 4.11 -6.64
CA CYS A 84 1.79 4.49 -5.35
C CYS A 84 2.66 5.47 -4.57
N ARG A 85 3.75 5.95 -5.14
CA ARG A 85 4.77 6.72 -4.42
C ARG A 85 5.23 5.99 -3.14
N GLY A 86 5.35 4.68 -3.21
CA GLY A 86 5.80 3.81 -2.13
C GLY A 86 7.27 3.45 -2.27
N ALA A 87 7.94 3.29 -1.15
CA ALA A 87 9.33 2.85 -1.10
C ALA A 87 9.49 1.76 -0.03
N VAL A 88 10.18 0.69 -0.38
CA VAL A 88 10.55 -0.36 0.56
C VAL A 88 12.07 -0.45 0.59
N LEU A 89 12.66 -0.19 1.74
CA LEU A 89 14.08 -0.38 2.00
C LEU A 89 14.30 -1.76 2.63
N ARG A 90 15.27 -2.51 2.14
CA ARG A 90 15.68 -3.81 2.71
C ARG A 90 17.18 -3.78 3.00
N ALA A 91 17.55 -4.16 4.20
CA ALA A 91 18.97 -4.24 4.59
C ALA A 91 19.72 -5.20 3.65
N ALA A 92 20.96 -4.87 3.29
CA ALA A 92 21.79 -5.70 2.45
C ALA A 92 21.95 -7.12 3.07
N GLY A 93 21.59 -8.17 2.32
CA GLY A 93 21.59 -9.56 2.81
C GLY A 93 20.33 -9.99 3.56
N ALA A 94 19.38 -9.12 3.83
CA ALA A 94 18.03 -9.51 4.21
C ALA A 94 17.34 -10.08 2.97
N GLY A 95 16.97 -11.35 2.98
CA GLY A 95 16.33 -12.00 1.84
C GLY A 95 15.10 -11.21 1.33
N THR A 96 14.80 -11.35 0.06
CA THR A 96 13.74 -10.61 -0.65
C THR A 96 12.30 -11.00 -0.21
N ARG A 97 12.13 -11.90 0.72
CA ARG A 97 10.81 -12.35 1.18
C ARG A 97 10.27 -11.46 2.29
N PRO A 98 9.00 -11.02 2.17
CA PRO A 98 8.27 -10.47 3.31
C PRO A 98 8.24 -11.50 4.44
N ARG A 99 8.52 -11.07 5.67
CA ARG A 99 8.56 -11.96 6.83
C ARG A 99 7.18 -12.28 7.42
N ALA A 100 6.12 -11.90 6.75
CA ALA A 100 4.74 -12.11 7.16
C ALA A 100 4.14 -13.40 6.59
N GLY A 101 4.80 -14.45 6.61
CA GLY A 101 4.36 -15.81 6.32
C GLY A 101 5.50 -16.72 6.69
N THR A 102 5.38 -17.43 7.80
CA THR A 102 6.16 -18.62 7.99
C THR A 102 5.73 -19.63 6.93
N GLU A 103 6.55 -20.63 6.62
CA GLU A 103 6.15 -21.73 5.71
C GLU A 103 4.80 -22.35 6.12
N ASP A 104 4.41 -22.21 7.40
CA ASP A 104 3.14 -22.68 7.98
C ASP A 104 1.94 -21.72 7.80
N ARG A 105 2.17 -20.48 7.35
CA ARG A 105 1.11 -19.51 7.04
C ARG A 105 1.49 -18.72 5.78
N PRO A 106 1.29 -19.30 4.60
CA PRO A 106 1.39 -18.51 3.37
C PRO A 106 0.40 -17.35 3.46
N GLY A 107 0.81 -16.16 3.04
CA GLY A 107 -0.10 -15.04 2.86
C GLY A 107 -1.23 -15.47 1.93
N GLY A 108 -2.44 -14.93 2.13
CA GLY A 108 -3.57 -15.19 1.24
C GLY A 108 -3.35 -14.59 -0.14
N ARG A 109 -4.28 -14.85 -1.05
CA ARG A 109 -4.33 -14.29 -2.40
C ARG A 109 -5.29 -13.11 -2.42
N VAL A 110 -4.83 -11.97 -2.87
CA VAL A 110 -5.59 -10.71 -2.87
C VAL A 110 -5.77 -10.22 -4.29
N GLY A 111 -7.02 -10.11 -4.73
CA GLY A 111 -7.36 -9.44 -5.98
C GLY A 111 -7.60 -7.95 -5.73
N ILE A 112 -6.99 -7.08 -6.53
CA ILE A 112 -7.16 -5.62 -6.41
C ILE A 112 -7.70 -5.06 -7.73
N LEU A 113 -8.87 -4.44 -7.66
CA LEU A 113 -9.59 -3.91 -8.80
C LEU A 113 -9.70 -2.39 -8.70
N THR A 114 -9.55 -1.67 -9.83
CA THR A 114 -9.79 -0.22 -9.87
C THR A 114 -10.92 0.16 -10.82
N ALA A 115 -11.76 1.11 -10.42
CA ALA A 115 -12.83 1.62 -11.26
C ALA A 115 -12.28 2.44 -12.42
N GLY A 116 -11.34 3.35 -12.14
CA GLY A 116 -10.68 4.17 -13.15
C GLY A 116 -9.17 4.19 -12.98
N THR A 117 -8.48 4.72 -13.99
CA THR A 117 -7.01 4.91 -13.95
C THR A 117 -6.58 5.85 -12.83
N SER A 118 -7.43 6.77 -12.42
CA SER A 118 -7.18 7.70 -11.31
C SER A 118 -7.19 7.03 -9.93
N ASP A 119 -7.77 5.82 -9.82
CA ASP A 119 -7.82 5.04 -8.58
C ASP A 119 -6.57 4.18 -8.37
N ILE A 120 -5.76 4.02 -9.44
CA ILE A 120 -4.56 3.17 -9.43
C ILE A 120 -3.58 3.52 -8.29
N PRO A 121 -3.29 4.80 -7.96
CA PRO A 121 -2.35 5.09 -6.88
C PRO A 121 -2.77 4.54 -5.52
N ALA A 122 -4.05 4.63 -5.16
CA ALA A 122 -4.57 4.09 -3.91
C ALA A 122 -4.56 2.55 -3.91
N ALA A 123 -4.96 1.94 -5.03
CA ALA A 123 -4.92 0.49 -5.22
C ALA A 123 -3.48 -0.05 -5.17
N ALA A 124 -2.52 0.64 -5.78
CA ALA A 124 -1.11 0.26 -5.77
C ALA A 124 -0.48 0.37 -4.37
N GLU A 125 -0.91 1.32 -3.53
CA GLU A 125 -0.51 1.39 -2.12
C GLU A 125 -1.04 0.18 -1.35
N ALA A 126 -2.31 -0.20 -1.53
CA ALA A 126 -2.88 -1.41 -0.95
C ALA A 126 -2.13 -2.68 -1.43
N ALA A 127 -1.82 -2.76 -2.73
CA ALA A 127 -1.04 -3.86 -3.32
C ALA A 127 0.36 -3.97 -2.69
N MET A 128 1.03 -2.84 -2.48
CA MET A 128 2.33 -2.80 -1.84
C MET A 128 2.26 -3.38 -0.42
N ILE A 129 1.30 -2.93 0.38
CA ILE A 129 1.17 -3.40 1.76
C ILE A 129 0.78 -4.87 1.81
N ALA A 130 -0.17 -5.33 1.01
CA ALA A 130 -0.54 -6.73 0.92
C ALA A 130 0.67 -7.62 0.56
N SER A 131 1.48 -7.20 -0.42
CA SER A 131 2.72 -7.89 -0.78
C SER A 131 3.72 -7.93 0.38
N GLU A 132 3.86 -6.84 1.13
CA GLU A 132 4.75 -6.76 2.29
C GLU A 132 4.23 -7.55 3.51
N MET A 133 2.96 -7.89 3.51
CA MET A 133 2.34 -8.87 4.43
C MET A 133 2.53 -10.33 3.99
N GLY A 134 3.12 -10.56 2.81
CA GLY A 134 3.35 -11.89 2.26
C GLY A 134 2.19 -12.45 1.43
N CYS A 135 1.20 -11.63 1.08
CA CYS A 135 0.13 -12.03 0.19
C CYS A 135 0.61 -12.09 -1.27
N GLU A 136 0.05 -13.01 -2.03
CA GLU A 136 0.11 -12.97 -3.47
C GLU A 136 -0.93 -11.98 -3.99
N VAL A 137 -0.55 -11.06 -4.87
CA VAL A 137 -1.39 -9.93 -5.27
C VAL A 137 -1.59 -9.93 -6.77
N PHE A 138 -2.86 -9.89 -7.18
CA PHE A 138 -3.31 -9.80 -8.57
C PHE A 138 -4.04 -8.47 -8.77
N THR A 139 -3.83 -7.82 -9.91
CA THR A 139 -4.41 -6.49 -10.15
C THR A 139 -5.12 -6.42 -11.49
N ALA A 140 -6.31 -5.79 -11.54
CA ALA A 140 -6.97 -5.40 -12.77
C ALA A 140 -7.46 -3.96 -12.67
N ASN A 141 -7.12 -3.16 -13.67
CA ASN A 141 -7.31 -1.73 -13.64
C ASN A 141 -8.32 -1.24 -14.68
N ASP A 142 -8.99 -0.10 -14.39
CA ASP A 142 -9.89 0.60 -15.30
C ASP A 142 -11.10 -0.23 -15.75
N ILE A 143 -11.74 -0.92 -14.80
CA ILE A 143 -12.88 -1.80 -15.03
C ILE A 143 -14.16 -1.28 -14.36
N GLY A 144 -14.34 0.04 -14.35
CA GLY A 144 -15.41 0.74 -13.64
C GLY A 144 -16.83 0.36 -14.09
N ALA A 145 -17.79 0.61 -13.20
CA ALA A 145 -19.20 0.29 -13.39
C ALA A 145 -19.85 0.96 -14.62
N ALA A 146 -19.29 2.08 -15.10
CA ALA A 146 -19.74 2.72 -16.33
C ALA A 146 -19.55 1.87 -17.61
N GLY A 147 -18.78 0.78 -17.53
CA GLY A 147 -18.56 -0.16 -18.60
C GLY A 147 -18.49 -1.60 -18.11
N LEU A 148 -19.60 -2.13 -17.58
CA LEU A 148 -19.69 -3.46 -16.96
C LEU A 148 -19.15 -4.61 -17.82
N HIS A 149 -19.18 -4.48 -19.14
CA HIS A 149 -18.61 -5.47 -20.05
C HIS A 149 -17.09 -5.66 -19.84
N ARG A 150 -16.38 -4.66 -19.29
CA ARG A 150 -14.96 -4.73 -18.98
C ARG A 150 -14.66 -5.47 -17.68
N LEU A 151 -15.65 -5.56 -16.80
CA LEU A 151 -15.52 -6.20 -15.49
C LEU A 151 -15.56 -7.73 -15.57
N ALA A 152 -16.36 -8.29 -16.46
CA ALA A 152 -16.70 -9.71 -16.45
C ALA A 152 -15.47 -10.63 -16.52
N GLU A 153 -14.59 -10.41 -17.48
CA GLU A 153 -13.41 -11.25 -17.65
C GLU A 153 -12.37 -11.08 -16.54
N PRO A 154 -11.95 -9.86 -16.15
CA PRO A 154 -11.02 -9.71 -15.02
C PRO A 154 -11.56 -10.26 -13.69
N LEU A 155 -12.86 -10.13 -13.43
CA LEU A 155 -13.44 -10.70 -12.22
C LEU A 155 -13.44 -12.24 -12.26
N ARG A 156 -13.74 -12.84 -13.41
CA ARG A 156 -13.65 -14.29 -13.62
C ARG A 156 -12.21 -14.79 -13.39
N GLU A 157 -11.21 -14.12 -13.99
CA GLU A 157 -9.80 -14.44 -13.75
C GLU A 157 -9.43 -14.42 -12.27
N MET A 158 -9.84 -13.39 -11.52
CA MET A 158 -9.57 -13.30 -10.09
C MET A 158 -10.17 -14.48 -9.31
N LEU A 159 -11.43 -14.84 -9.62
CA LEU A 159 -12.16 -15.85 -8.85
C LEU A 159 -11.82 -17.28 -9.26
N GLU A 160 -11.67 -17.55 -10.58
CA GLU A 160 -11.55 -18.91 -11.11
C GLU A 160 -10.10 -19.31 -11.39
N GLU A 161 -9.24 -18.38 -11.85
CA GLU A 161 -7.87 -18.71 -12.23
C GLU A 161 -6.88 -18.40 -11.10
N HIS A 162 -7.02 -17.22 -10.49
CA HIS A 162 -6.17 -16.82 -9.36
C HIS A 162 -6.68 -17.34 -8.02
N ASP A 163 -7.94 -17.75 -7.93
CA ASP A 163 -8.56 -18.29 -6.71
C ASP A 163 -8.27 -17.39 -5.50
N VAL A 164 -8.60 -16.09 -5.65
CA VAL A 164 -8.31 -15.09 -4.61
C VAL A 164 -9.19 -15.28 -3.37
N ASP A 165 -8.64 -15.02 -2.20
CA ASP A 165 -9.35 -15.14 -0.92
C ASP A 165 -10.19 -13.90 -0.59
N VAL A 166 -9.83 -12.76 -1.18
CA VAL A 166 -10.47 -11.45 -0.94
C VAL A 166 -10.23 -10.51 -2.12
N LEU A 167 -11.22 -9.66 -2.37
CA LEU A 167 -11.10 -8.59 -3.36
C LEU A 167 -11.04 -7.22 -2.66
N VAL A 168 -10.08 -6.38 -3.05
CA VAL A 168 -10.03 -4.96 -2.70
C VAL A 168 -10.43 -4.16 -3.93
N VAL A 169 -11.48 -3.35 -3.83
CA VAL A 169 -12.05 -2.64 -4.97
C VAL A 169 -11.96 -1.13 -4.74
N ALA A 170 -11.04 -0.48 -5.45
CA ALA A 170 -10.82 0.95 -5.36
C ALA A 170 -11.74 1.71 -6.33
N ALA A 171 -12.50 2.66 -5.81
CA ALA A 171 -13.40 3.48 -6.61
C ALA A 171 -13.58 4.87 -6.00
N GLY A 172 -13.49 5.89 -6.85
CA GLY A 172 -13.91 7.26 -6.57
C GLY A 172 -15.31 7.55 -7.09
N MET A 173 -15.59 8.81 -7.44
CA MET A 173 -16.89 9.27 -7.94
C MET A 173 -18.05 8.88 -7.02
N ASP A 174 -18.94 8.01 -7.50
CA ASP A 174 -20.11 7.47 -6.80
C ASP A 174 -19.85 6.17 -6.03
N GLY A 175 -18.63 5.62 -6.13
CA GLY A 175 -18.25 4.40 -5.42
C GLY A 175 -19.04 3.15 -5.79
N ALA A 176 -19.59 3.06 -6.99
CA ALA A 176 -20.52 1.99 -7.37
C ALA A 176 -19.85 0.62 -7.57
N LEU A 177 -18.59 0.59 -8.03
CA LEU A 177 -17.92 -0.67 -8.41
C LEU A 177 -17.86 -1.69 -7.27
N PRO A 178 -17.52 -1.36 -6.00
CA PRO A 178 -17.50 -2.35 -4.91
C PRO A 178 -18.83 -3.08 -4.72
N SER A 179 -19.95 -2.37 -4.80
CA SER A 179 -21.29 -3.00 -4.67
C SER A 179 -21.60 -3.94 -5.83
N VAL A 180 -21.20 -3.57 -7.05
CA VAL A 180 -21.37 -4.44 -8.23
C VAL A 180 -20.53 -5.70 -8.09
N VAL A 181 -19.25 -5.54 -7.73
CA VAL A 181 -18.33 -6.67 -7.54
C VAL A 181 -18.82 -7.59 -6.41
N ALA A 182 -19.27 -7.03 -5.29
CA ALA A 182 -19.76 -7.82 -4.15
C ALA A 182 -21.01 -8.64 -4.53
N GLY A 183 -21.90 -8.10 -5.39
CA GLY A 183 -23.05 -8.84 -5.89
C GLY A 183 -22.73 -9.97 -6.88
N LEU A 184 -21.50 -9.99 -7.41
CA LEU A 184 -21.03 -10.99 -8.38
C LEU A 184 -19.96 -11.93 -7.80
N SER A 185 -19.42 -11.61 -6.63
CA SER A 185 -18.29 -12.32 -6.02
C SER A 185 -18.74 -13.38 -5.03
N THR A 186 -17.96 -14.45 -4.92
CA THR A 186 -18.11 -15.50 -3.90
C THR A 186 -17.16 -15.32 -2.73
N VAL A 187 -16.24 -14.35 -2.79
CA VAL A 187 -15.28 -14.02 -1.74
C VAL A 187 -15.58 -12.65 -1.13
N PRO A 188 -15.10 -12.34 0.09
CA PRO A 188 -15.28 -11.03 0.70
C PRO A 188 -14.76 -9.89 -0.18
N VAL A 189 -15.45 -8.76 -0.17
CA VAL A 189 -15.06 -7.54 -0.89
C VAL A 189 -14.81 -6.41 0.10
N ILE A 190 -13.64 -5.79 -0.03
CA ILE A 190 -13.25 -4.59 0.74
C ILE A 190 -13.35 -3.39 -0.21
N GLY A 191 -14.31 -2.50 0.01
CA GLY A 191 -14.40 -1.24 -0.70
C GLY A 191 -13.31 -0.27 -0.24
N LEU A 192 -12.53 0.25 -1.19
CA LEU A 192 -11.52 1.27 -0.97
C LEU A 192 -11.96 2.58 -1.62
N PRO A 193 -12.61 3.50 -0.86
CA PRO A 193 -13.02 4.78 -1.42
C PRO A 193 -11.79 5.65 -1.70
N THR A 194 -11.74 6.24 -2.89
CA THR A 194 -10.67 7.16 -3.28
C THR A 194 -11.17 8.59 -3.30
N ALA A 195 -10.27 9.57 -3.11
CA ALA A 195 -10.61 10.98 -3.19
C ALA A 195 -10.84 11.48 -4.63
N VAL A 196 -10.87 10.58 -5.59
CA VAL A 196 -11.12 10.89 -7.01
C VAL A 196 -12.59 11.21 -7.19
N GLY A 197 -12.88 12.41 -7.69
CA GLY A 197 -14.23 12.84 -7.94
C GLY A 197 -14.37 14.34 -8.05
N TYR A 198 -15.49 14.77 -8.61
CA TYR A 198 -15.86 16.18 -8.78
C TYR A 198 -17.38 16.35 -8.59
N GLY A 199 -17.85 17.60 -8.61
CA GLY A 199 -19.26 17.89 -8.40
C GLY A 199 -19.69 17.77 -6.94
N HIS A 200 -20.94 17.40 -6.71
CA HIS A 200 -21.58 17.44 -5.39
C HIS A 200 -20.93 16.50 -4.36
N GLY A 201 -20.49 15.34 -4.78
CA GLY A 201 -19.85 14.33 -3.92
C GLY A 201 -18.34 14.24 -4.08
N GLY A 202 -17.67 15.33 -4.49
CA GLY A 202 -16.22 15.37 -4.70
C GLY A 202 -15.42 15.07 -3.45
N GLY A 203 -14.10 14.78 -3.63
CA GLY A 203 -13.21 14.48 -2.52
C GLY A 203 -13.40 13.11 -1.88
N GLY A 204 -14.16 12.20 -2.52
CA GLY A 204 -14.40 10.84 -2.02
C GLY A 204 -15.59 10.70 -1.07
N GLU A 205 -16.30 11.78 -0.75
CA GLU A 205 -17.44 11.73 0.17
C GLU A 205 -18.57 10.84 -0.36
N ALA A 206 -18.94 10.99 -1.64
CA ALA A 206 -19.98 10.16 -2.25
C ALA A 206 -19.54 8.69 -2.33
N ALA A 207 -18.29 8.42 -2.69
CA ALA A 207 -17.75 7.07 -2.76
C ALA A 207 -17.80 6.38 -1.39
N LEU A 208 -17.35 7.05 -0.33
CA LEU A 208 -17.42 6.53 1.03
C LEU A 208 -18.87 6.29 1.48
N ALA A 209 -19.76 7.27 1.26
CA ALA A 209 -21.16 7.16 1.64
C ALA A 209 -21.87 6.00 0.93
N ALA A 210 -21.62 5.81 -0.37
CA ALA A 210 -22.18 4.71 -1.15
C ALA A 210 -21.70 3.34 -0.64
N MET A 211 -20.43 3.19 -0.36
CA MET A 211 -19.86 1.94 0.19
C MET A 211 -20.44 1.63 1.58
N LEU A 212 -20.59 2.62 2.45
CA LEU A 212 -21.20 2.45 3.79
C LEU A 212 -22.69 2.17 3.75
N GLN A 213 -23.39 2.57 2.68
CA GLN A 213 -24.83 2.32 2.48
C GLN A 213 -25.10 1.10 1.60
N SER A 214 -24.07 0.41 1.11
CA SER A 214 -24.25 -0.79 0.30
C SER A 214 -24.97 -1.89 1.09
N ALA A 215 -25.86 -2.59 0.41
CA ALA A 215 -26.56 -3.77 0.93
C ALA A 215 -25.86 -5.09 0.56
N SER A 216 -24.74 -4.99 -0.14
CA SER A 216 -23.95 -6.11 -0.64
C SER A 216 -22.63 -6.24 0.08
#